data_813d2315745212b0002099f9d16d325e
#
_entry.id   813d2315745212b0002099f9d16d325e
#
_cell.length_a   1.000
_cell.length_b   1.000
_cell.length_c   1.000
_cell.angle_alpha   90.00
_cell.angle_beta   90.00
_cell.angle_gamma   90.00
#
_symmetry.space_group_name_H-M   'P 1'
#
loop_
_entity.id
_entity.type
_entity.pdbx_description
1 polymer ?
#
loop_
_entity_poly.entity_id
_entity_poly.type
_entity_poly.pdbx_seq_one_letter_code
_entity_poly.pdbx_strand_id
1 'polypeptide(L)'
;MGKQDFSQNNKRIAQNTLLLYCRMLLLMVVTLYTSRVVLSALGIEDFGIYTIIGGVVTMFSMLTGSLSSAISRFITYELGTGNQVKLKKIFSSAVTIQIVLGLIVTILAEVIGLWFLNNKMVIPHDRIIAANWVLHLSLLTFIINLISVPYNAAIIAHEKMSAFAYISIIDAAGKLCIAYFITISPTDKLIFYAIMMCLSAMITRLIYGVYCKRKFEECKYQFIWNKKLLKQMFEFAGWNFIGSSSALLRDQGGNIIINLFCGPTVNAAKGIANQVNAAVNSFVTNFMIALNPQITKSYASGNHKYMMMLIFQGARLSYYMLLLLSLPIIINTQYILTLWLKEVPNHTALFVQSVLIFTMSESISTPLITAMLATGNIRNYQIVVGGLQIMNLPISYILLRSGYIPESVIFVAIFISQCCLAARLIMLRNIIQLEIRQYLKKVYFNIIIVSLLSGILPIIVSFYIKCTFINFIILCFISLVNTSIVIFYIGCNKKERYLISSKIKKIYKTRFNTNICLLYTSPS
;
A
#
# COMPACT_ATOMS: atom_id res chain seq x y z
N MET A 1 -23.16 -18.02 13.67
CA MET A 1 -21.71 -17.82 13.90
C MET A 1 -21.48 -17.33 15.32
N GLY A 2 -20.85 -18.15 16.16
CA GLY A 2 -20.73 -17.92 17.60
C GLY A 2 -19.61 -16.95 17.97
N LYS A 3 -19.58 -16.50 19.25
CA LYS A 3 -18.53 -15.62 19.82
C LYS A 3 -17.11 -16.17 19.63
N GLN A 4 -16.92 -17.47 19.48
CA GLN A 4 -15.63 -18.12 19.22
C GLN A 4 -15.06 -17.77 17.82
N ASP A 5 -15.91 -17.67 16.78
CA ASP A 5 -15.50 -17.33 15.41
C ASP A 5 -14.91 -15.91 15.30
N PHE A 6 -15.50 -14.93 15.99
CA PHE A 6 -15.02 -13.55 15.98
C PHE A 6 -13.64 -13.40 16.64
N SER A 7 -13.41 -14.15 17.74
CA SER A 7 -12.11 -14.12 18.43
C SER A 7 -11.00 -14.75 17.58
N GLN A 8 -11.30 -15.83 16.88
CA GLN A 8 -10.34 -16.50 15.98
C GLN A 8 -10.00 -15.63 14.77
N ASN A 9 -10.99 -14.98 14.15
CA ASN A 9 -10.76 -14.09 13.01
C ASN A 9 -9.92 -12.87 13.39
N ASN A 10 -10.19 -12.24 14.53
CA ASN A 10 -9.39 -11.10 15.01
C ASN A 10 -7.95 -11.51 15.36
N LYS A 11 -7.75 -12.71 15.91
CA LYS A 11 -6.41 -13.27 16.16
C LYS A 11 -5.66 -13.48 14.85
N ARG A 12 -6.35 -14.01 13.84
CA ARG A 12 -5.79 -14.27 12.50
C ARG A 12 -5.41 -12.97 11.78
N ILE A 13 -6.25 -11.93 11.84
CA ILE A 13 -5.91 -10.59 11.31
C ILE A 13 -4.64 -10.08 11.98
N ALA A 14 -4.55 -10.11 13.31
CA ALA A 14 -3.38 -9.62 14.03
C ALA A 14 -2.10 -10.39 13.70
N GLN A 15 -2.16 -11.72 13.57
CA GLN A 15 -1.03 -12.56 13.17
C GLN A 15 -0.58 -12.26 11.74
N ASN A 16 -1.53 -12.17 10.81
CA ASN A 16 -1.27 -11.83 9.42
C ASN A 16 -0.63 -10.44 9.30
N THR A 17 -1.14 -9.45 10.04
CA THR A 17 -0.58 -8.09 10.05
C THR A 17 0.86 -8.06 10.55
N LEU A 18 1.15 -8.75 11.66
CA LEU A 18 2.52 -8.82 12.21
C LEU A 18 3.49 -9.43 11.19
N LEU A 19 3.07 -10.51 10.53
CA LEU A 19 3.87 -11.20 9.53
C LEU A 19 4.13 -10.31 8.31
N LEU A 20 3.12 -9.56 7.86
CA LEU A 20 3.26 -8.59 6.78
C LEU A 20 4.19 -7.44 7.16
N TYR A 21 4.23 -7.00 8.43
CA TYR A 21 5.18 -5.98 8.89
C TYR A 21 6.62 -6.49 8.89
N CYS A 22 6.86 -7.70 9.41
CA CYS A 22 8.20 -8.31 9.35
C CYS A 22 8.68 -8.43 7.90
N ARG A 23 7.81 -8.91 7.00
CA ARG A 23 8.07 -8.95 5.56
C ARG A 23 8.42 -7.57 5.00
N MET A 24 7.60 -6.55 5.31
CA MET A 24 7.80 -5.19 4.80
C MET A 24 9.15 -4.61 5.18
N LEU A 25 9.53 -4.71 6.46
CA LEU A 25 10.81 -4.21 6.95
C LEU A 25 11.98 -4.94 6.28
N LEU A 26 11.89 -6.27 6.16
CA LEU A 26 12.92 -7.06 5.49
C LEU A 26 13.05 -6.66 4.01
N LEU A 27 11.94 -6.56 3.28
CA LEU A 27 11.93 -6.15 1.88
C LEU A 27 12.50 -4.75 1.69
N MET A 28 12.21 -3.82 2.60
CA MET A 28 12.73 -2.45 2.55
C MET A 28 14.26 -2.44 2.67
N VAL A 29 14.82 -3.16 3.64
CA VAL A 29 16.28 -3.27 3.83
C VAL A 29 16.93 -3.92 2.61
N VAL A 30 16.38 -5.05 2.13
CA VAL A 30 16.91 -5.76 0.96
C VAL A 30 16.86 -4.87 -0.28
N THR A 31 15.76 -4.15 -0.53
CA THR A 31 15.62 -3.28 -1.71
C THR A 31 16.62 -2.14 -1.69
N LEU A 32 16.81 -1.47 -0.54
CA LEU A 32 17.81 -0.39 -0.40
C LEU A 32 19.23 -0.89 -0.66
N TYR A 33 19.56 -2.05 -0.09
CA TYR A 33 20.89 -2.65 -0.28
C TYR A 33 21.11 -3.11 -1.73
N THR A 34 20.12 -3.78 -2.32
CA THR A 34 20.16 -4.26 -3.71
C THR A 34 20.34 -3.10 -4.69
N SER A 35 19.59 -2.00 -4.53
CA SER A 35 19.72 -0.82 -5.39
C SER A 35 21.14 -0.26 -5.41
N ARG A 36 21.80 -0.21 -4.25
CA ARG A 36 23.18 0.25 -4.12
C ARG A 36 24.16 -0.67 -4.86
N VAL A 37 24.02 -1.98 -4.69
CA VAL A 37 24.89 -2.96 -5.36
C VAL A 37 24.71 -2.93 -6.87
N VAL A 38 23.45 -2.87 -7.35
CA VAL A 38 23.14 -2.79 -8.78
C VAL A 38 23.70 -1.50 -9.41
N LEU A 39 23.52 -0.35 -8.75
CA LEU A 39 24.08 0.93 -9.23
C LEU A 39 25.62 0.86 -9.32
N SER A 40 26.27 0.27 -8.33
CA SER A 40 27.72 0.10 -8.32
C SER A 40 28.21 -0.86 -9.41
N ALA A 41 27.44 -1.90 -9.72
CA ALA A 41 27.82 -2.94 -10.69
C ALA A 41 27.57 -2.53 -12.14
N LEU A 42 26.44 -1.84 -12.42
CA LEU A 42 26.06 -1.34 -13.75
C LEU A 42 26.75 -0.02 -14.12
N GLY A 43 27.02 0.82 -13.12
CA GLY A 43 27.40 2.22 -13.31
C GLY A 43 26.18 3.12 -13.52
N ILE A 44 26.42 4.45 -13.52
CA ILE A 44 25.35 5.46 -13.56
C ILE A 44 24.59 5.41 -14.89
N GLU A 45 25.29 5.22 -15.99
CA GLU A 45 24.72 5.26 -17.34
C GLU A 45 23.77 4.08 -17.61
N ASP A 46 24.23 2.85 -17.43
CA ASP A 46 23.43 1.63 -17.63
C ASP A 46 22.28 1.54 -16.63
N PHE A 47 22.51 1.93 -15.38
CA PHE A 47 21.45 2.03 -14.39
C PHE A 47 20.39 3.07 -14.78
N GLY A 48 20.82 4.20 -15.37
CA GLY A 48 19.95 5.22 -15.92
C GLY A 48 19.08 4.68 -17.05
N ILE A 49 19.68 3.99 -18.04
CA ILE A 49 18.97 3.37 -19.16
C ILE A 49 17.92 2.37 -18.64
N TYR A 50 18.31 1.48 -17.72
CA TYR A 50 17.40 0.50 -17.12
C TYR A 50 16.21 1.17 -16.39
N THR A 51 16.49 2.21 -15.63
CA THR A 51 15.48 2.92 -14.83
C THR A 51 14.46 3.65 -15.73
N ILE A 52 14.92 4.29 -16.80
CA ILE A 52 14.05 5.02 -17.72
C ILE A 52 13.15 4.04 -18.48
N ILE A 53 13.72 2.95 -19.03
CA ILE A 53 12.94 1.92 -19.75
C ILE A 53 11.94 1.25 -18.80
N GLY A 54 12.38 0.87 -17.59
CA GLY A 54 11.52 0.35 -16.54
C GLY A 54 10.40 1.33 -16.16
N GLY A 55 10.69 2.64 -16.15
CA GLY A 55 9.72 3.72 -15.93
C GLY A 55 8.58 3.71 -16.95
N VAL A 56 8.88 3.54 -18.22
CA VAL A 56 7.87 3.42 -19.30
C VAL A 56 6.96 2.19 -19.05
N VAL A 57 7.56 1.05 -18.70
CA VAL A 57 6.80 -0.17 -18.40
C VAL A 57 5.92 -0.02 -17.14
N THR A 58 6.42 0.69 -16.12
CA THR A 58 5.64 0.93 -14.88
C THR A 58 4.42 1.83 -15.09
N MET A 59 4.35 2.65 -16.14
CA MET A 59 3.13 3.41 -16.45
C MET A 59 1.92 2.51 -16.68
N PHE A 60 2.12 1.30 -17.19
CA PHE A 60 1.06 0.32 -17.36
C PHE A 60 0.61 -0.34 -16.04
N SER A 61 1.37 -0.17 -14.95
CA SER A 61 1.01 -0.73 -13.63
C SER A 61 -0.31 -0.20 -13.07
N MET A 62 -0.74 0.97 -13.49
CA MET A 62 -2.02 1.56 -13.12
C MET A 62 -3.21 0.72 -13.64
N LEU A 63 -3.13 0.23 -14.87
CA LEU A 63 -4.13 -0.68 -15.44
C LEU A 63 -4.16 -2.00 -14.65
N THR A 64 -2.98 -2.53 -14.34
CA THR A 64 -2.86 -3.80 -13.59
C THR A 64 -3.38 -3.68 -12.17
N GLY A 65 -3.18 -2.55 -11.49
CA GLY A 65 -3.68 -2.27 -10.15
C GLY A 65 -5.21 -2.30 -10.07
N SER A 66 -5.89 -1.68 -11.03
CA SER A 66 -7.35 -1.66 -11.10
C SER A 66 -7.94 -3.05 -11.36
N LEU A 67 -7.32 -3.82 -12.25
CA LEU A 67 -7.71 -5.21 -12.51
C LEU A 67 -7.40 -6.13 -11.34
N SER A 68 -6.25 -5.96 -10.68
CA SER A 68 -5.89 -6.71 -9.46
C SER A 68 -6.92 -6.52 -8.36
N SER A 69 -7.36 -5.28 -8.13
CA SER A 69 -8.42 -4.95 -7.18
C SER A 69 -9.74 -5.63 -7.55
N ALA A 70 -10.13 -5.60 -8.83
CA ALA A 70 -11.32 -6.29 -9.32
C ALA A 70 -11.24 -7.80 -9.07
N ILE A 71 -10.16 -8.45 -9.49
CA ILE A 71 -9.95 -9.89 -9.34
C ILE A 71 -9.98 -10.29 -7.85
N SER A 72 -9.26 -9.56 -7.01
CA SER A 72 -9.22 -9.81 -5.57
C SER A 72 -10.62 -9.71 -4.94
N ARG A 73 -11.41 -8.70 -5.35
CA ARG A 73 -12.79 -8.54 -4.90
C ARG A 73 -13.67 -9.70 -5.33
N PHE A 74 -13.64 -10.10 -6.61
CA PHE A 74 -14.50 -11.18 -7.11
C PHE A 74 -14.15 -12.52 -6.45
N ILE A 75 -12.87 -12.88 -6.33
CA ILE A 75 -12.42 -14.10 -5.65
C ILE A 75 -12.85 -14.08 -4.18
N THR A 76 -12.57 -12.99 -3.46
CA THR A 76 -12.89 -12.89 -2.04
C THR A 76 -14.39 -12.92 -1.77
N TYR A 77 -15.20 -12.29 -2.64
CA TYR A 77 -16.65 -12.30 -2.56
C TYR A 77 -17.20 -13.72 -2.70
N GLU A 78 -16.80 -14.46 -3.74
CA GLU A 78 -17.30 -15.83 -3.95
C GLU A 78 -16.80 -16.81 -2.90
N LEU A 79 -15.63 -16.59 -2.33
CA LEU A 79 -15.21 -17.33 -1.13
C LEU A 79 -16.15 -17.07 0.07
N GLY A 80 -16.66 -15.84 0.19
CA GLY A 80 -17.63 -15.48 1.23
C GLY A 80 -19.01 -16.09 1.02
N THR A 81 -19.44 -16.28 -0.23
CA THR A 81 -20.71 -16.97 -0.58
C THR A 81 -20.59 -18.49 -0.54
N GLY A 82 -19.39 -19.06 -0.59
CA GLY A 82 -19.13 -20.50 -0.61
C GLY A 82 -19.40 -21.19 -1.96
N ASN A 83 -19.62 -20.44 -3.06
CA ASN A 83 -19.91 -21.02 -4.38
C ASN A 83 -18.64 -21.41 -5.14
N GLN A 84 -18.16 -22.63 -4.94
CA GLN A 84 -16.93 -23.16 -5.54
C GLN A 84 -16.95 -23.20 -7.08
N VAL A 85 -18.11 -23.53 -7.69
CA VAL A 85 -18.23 -23.60 -9.15
C VAL A 85 -18.03 -22.22 -9.77
N LYS A 86 -18.63 -21.18 -9.19
CA LYS A 86 -18.50 -19.81 -9.66
C LYS A 86 -17.10 -19.24 -9.37
N LEU A 87 -16.51 -19.60 -8.24
CA LEU A 87 -15.14 -19.23 -7.86
C LEU A 87 -14.13 -19.73 -8.90
N LYS A 88 -14.22 -20.99 -9.34
CA LYS A 88 -13.37 -21.57 -10.39
C LYS A 88 -13.54 -20.85 -11.74
N LYS A 89 -14.80 -20.51 -12.09
CA LYS A 89 -15.06 -19.72 -13.31
C LYS A 89 -14.43 -18.32 -13.24
N ILE A 90 -14.52 -17.64 -12.09
CA ILE A 90 -13.93 -16.31 -11.87
C ILE A 90 -12.43 -16.38 -11.99
N PHE A 91 -11.78 -17.33 -11.29
CA PHE A 91 -10.32 -17.49 -11.36
C PHE A 91 -9.84 -17.73 -12.80
N SER A 92 -10.48 -18.66 -13.53
CA SER A 92 -10.12 -18.96 -14.92
C SER A 92 -10.34 -17.77 -15.84
N SER A 93 -11.46 -17.06 -15.71
CA SER A 93 -11.73 -15.83 -16.46
C SER A 93 -10.71 -14.73 -16.15
N ALA A 94 -10.32 -14.59 -14.87
CA ALA A 94 -9.31 -13.62 -14.45
C ALA A 94 -7.95 -13.90 -15.12
N VAL A 95 -7.51 -15.14 -15.17
CA VAL A 95 -6.26 -15.53 -15.86
C VAL A 95 -6.37 -15.23 -17.35
N THR A 96 -7.50 -15.57 -18.01
CA THR A 96 -7.72 -15.28 -19.43
C THR A 96 -7.68 -13.77 -19.72
N ILE A 97 -8.33 -12.94 -18.87
CA ILE A 97 -8.30 -11.47 -18.99
C ILE A 97 -6.85 -10.97 -18.92
N GLN A 98 -6.06 -11.46 -17.97
CA GLN A 98 -4.69 -11.01 -17.77
C GLN A 98 -3.79 -11.40 -18.95
N ILE A 99 -3.98 -12.57 -19.54
CA ILE A 99 -3.24 -12.99 -20.74
C ILE A 99 -3.60 -12.07 -21.92
N VAL A 100 -4.89 -11.86 -22.19
CA VAL A 100 -5.35 -11.00 -23.29
C VAL A 100 -4.86 -9.57 -23.12
N LEU A 101 -5.01 -9.02 -21.90
CA LEU A 101 -4.53 -7.67 -21.61
C LEU A 101 -3.01 -7.57 -21.74
N GLY A 102 -2.28 -8.58 -21.24
CA GLY A 102 -0.83 -8.66 -21.37
C GLY A 102 -0.38 -8.59 -22.82
N LEU A 103 -1.02 -9.34 -23.70
CA LEU A 103 -0.74 -9.33 -25.14
C LEU A 103 -1.02 -7.95 -25.77
N ILE A 104 -2.19 -7.35 -25.46
CA ILE A 104 -2.55 -6.01 -25.96
C ILE A 104 -1.53 -4.95 -25.50
N VAL A 105 -1.22 -4.94 -24.21
CA VAL A 105 -0.27 -3.97 -23.64
C VAL A 105 1.12 -4.18 -24.25
N THR A 106 1.55 -5.42 -24.45
CA THR A 106 2.86 -5.72 -25.06
C THR A 106 2.93 -5.21 -26.49
N ILE A 107 1.92 -5.49 -27.32
CA ILE A 107 1.91 -5.00 -28.70
C ILE A 107 1.98 -3.46 -28.73
N LEU A 108 1.18 -2.80 -27.89
CA LEU A 108 1.21 -1.33 -27.82
C LEU A 108 2.55 -0.80 -27.29
N ALA A 109 3.10 -1.44 -26.26
CA ALA A 109 4.36 -1.03 -25.64
C ALA A 109 5.57 -1.33 -26.55
N GLU A 110 5.54 -2.41 -27.34
CA GLU A 110 6.58 -2.67 -28.36
C GLU A 110 6.55 -1.58 -29.44
N VAL A 111 5.40 -1.28 -30.02
CA VAL A 111 5.28 -0.29 -31.10
C VAL A 111 5.68 1.10 -30.59
N ILE A 112 5.08 1.55 -29.48
CA ILE A 112 5.32 2.88 -28.94
C ILE A 112 6.69 2.96 -28.28
N GLY A 113 7.09 1.93 -27.51
CA GLY A 113 8.34 1.89 -26.77
C GLY A 113 9.56 1.85 -27.69
N LEU A 114 9.54 1.01 -28.73
CA LEU A 114 10.61 0.96 -29.73
C LEU A 114 10.75 2.28 -30.49
N TRP A 115 9.61 2.85 -30.92
CA TRP A 115 9.64 4.16 -31.57
C TRP A 115 10.21 5.25 -30.65
N PHE A 116 9.79 5.29 -29.40
CA PHE A 116 10.23 6.27 -28.42
C PHE A 116 11.72 6.09 -28.08
N LEU A 117 12.16 4.84 -27.85
CA LEU A 117 13.53 4.49 -27.52
C LEU A 117 14.49 4.89 -28.65
N ASN A 118 14.16 4.55 -29.90
CA ASN A 118 15.07 4.77 -31.03
C ASN A 118 15.03 6.20 -31.61
N ASN A 119 13.95 6.99 -31.36
CA ASN A 119 13.80 8.32 -31.98
C ASN A 119 13.78 9.49 -31.01
N LYS A 120 13.49 9.26 -29.71
CA LYS A 120 13.29 10.36 -28.75
C LYS A 120 14.22 10.28 -27.54
N MET A 121 14.69 9.10 -27.20
CA MET A 121 15.60 8.94 -26.06
C MET A 121 17.05 9.24 -26.48
N VAL A 122 17.75 9.92 -25.60
CA VAL A 122 19.20 10.16 -25.76
C VAL A 122 19.93 8.97 -25.12
N ILE A 123 20.29 8.01 -25.96
CA ILE A 123 21.05 6.81 -25.56
C ILE A 123 22.33 6.76 -26.41
N PRO A 124 23.51 6.46 -25.81
CA PRO A 124 24.73 6.26 -26.56
C PRO A 124 24.60 5.18 -27.62
N HIS A 125 25.20 5.38 -28.78
CA HIS A 125 25.05 4.50 -29.94
C HIS A 125 25.47 3.05 -29.64
N ASP A 126 26.51 2.85 -28.84
CA ASP A 126 27.01 1.54 -28.39
C ASP A 126 26.07 0.84 -27.41
N ARG A 127 25.13 1.56 -26.80
CA ARG A 127 24.16 1.02 -25.82
C ARG A 127 22.77 0.78 -26.37
N ILE A 128 22.45 1.19 -27.60
CA ILE A 128 21.13 1.06 -28.22
C ILE A 128 20.67 -0.42 -28.26
N ILE A 129 21.56 -1.34 -28.61
CA ILE A 129 21.24 -2.77 -28.67
C ILE A 129 20.88 -3.29 -27.28
N ALA A 130 21.67 -2.94 -26.25
CA ALA A 130 21.40 -3.33 -24.88
C ALA A 130 20.06 -2.74 -24.37
N ALA A 131 19.77 -1.48 -24.69
CA ALA A 131 18.51 -0.82 -24.35
C ALA A 131 17.29 -1.51 -24.98
N ASN A 132 17.37 -1.93 -26.23
CA ASN A 132 16.30 -2.71 -26.88
C ASN A 132 16.07 -4.05 -26.18
N TRP A 133 17.13 -4.79 -25.84
CA TRP A 133 17.02 -6.03 -25.05
C TRP A 133 16.36 -5.79 -23.68
N VAL A 134 16.73 -4.71 -23.00
CA VAL A 134 16.11 -4.31 -21.71
C VAL A 134 14.62 -4.04 -21.89
N LEU A 135 14.20 -3.37 -22.98
CA LEU A 135 12.79 -3.12 -23.26
C LEU A 135 12.02 -4.44 -23.42
N HIS A 136 12.47 -5.33 -24.30
CA HIS A 136 11.80 -6.61 -24.55
C HIS A 136 11.70 -7.48 -23.28
N LEU A 137 12.80 -7.61 -22.55
CA LEU A 137 12.84 -8.38 -21.31
C LEU A 137 12.00 -7.76 -20.18
N SER A 138 11.95 -6.43 -20.11
CA SER A 138 11.08 -5.73 -19.15
C SER A 138 9.59 -5.91 -19.48
N LEU A 139 9.21 -5.91 -20.74
CA LEU A 139 7.84 -6.20 -21.18
C LEU A 139 7.47 -7.67 -20.91
N LEU A 140 8.37 -8.61 -21.19
CA LEU A 140 8.15 -10.02 -20.83
C LEU A 140 7.99 -10.21 -19.31
N THR A 141 8.83 -9.55 -18.52
CA THR A 141 8.72 -9.53 -17.04
C THR A 141 7.37 -8.96 -16.61
N PHE A 142 6.91 -7.89 -17.25
CA PHE A 142 5.61 -7.30 -16.97
C PHE A 142 4.46 -8.28 -17.24
N ILE A 143 4.46 -8.99 -18.37
CA ILE A 143 3.43 -10.02 -18.68
C ILE A 143 3.43 -11.12 -17.62
N ILE A 144 4.61 -11.64 -17.25
CA ILE A 144 4.74 -12.68 -16.25
C ILE A 144 4.14 -12.23 -14.91
N ASN A 145 4.44 -11.00 -14.49
CA ASN A 145 3.87 -10.40 -13.28
C ASN A 145 2.35 -10.21 -13.39
N LEU A 146 1.85 -9.79 -14.55
CA LEU A 146 0.43 -9.62 -14.81
C LEU A 146 -0.34 -10.96 -14.66
N ILE A 147 0.18 -12.03 -15.25
CA ILE A 147 -0.41 -13.38 -15.14
C ILE A 147 -0.32 -13.91 -13.69
N SER A 148 0.57 -13.38 -12.86
CA SER A 148 0.69 -13.75 -11.46
C SER A 148 -0.40 -13.14 -10.57
N VAL A 149 -1.05 -12.05 -11.01
CA VAL A 149 -2.06 -11.31 -10.23
C VAL A 149 -3.20 -12.19 -9.71
N PRO A 150 -3.87 -13.06 -10.51
CA PRO A 150 -4.96 -13.89 -10.01
C PRO A 150 -4.51 -14.88 -8.92
N TYR A 151 -3.29 -15.41 -9.01
CA TYR A 151 -2.73 -16.34 -8.01
C TYR A 151 -2.43 -15.62 -6.69
N ASN A 152 -1.86 -14.43 -6.78
CA ASN A 152 -1.62 -13.58 -5.63
C ASN A 152 -2.94 -13.17 -4.95
N ALA A 153 -3.93 -12.76 -5.75
CA ALA A 153 -5.27 -12.44 -5.26
C ALA A 153 -5.94 -13.64 -4.55
N ALA A 154 -5.78 -14.86 -5.06
CA ALA A 154 -6.28 -16.07 -4.42
C ALA A 154 -5.62 -16.32 -3.05
N ILE A 155 -4.29 -16.19 -2.93
CA ILE A 155 -3.58 -16.36 -1.66
C ILE A 155 -4.07 -15.35 -0.62
N ILE A 156 -4.22 -14.07 -1.02
CA ILE A 156 -4.72 -13.00 -0.15
C ILE A 156 -6.18 -13.26 0.24
N ALA A 157 -7.03 -13.67 -0.71
CA ALA A 157 -8.44 -13.96 -0.48
C ALA A 157 -8.65 -15.14 0.49
N HIS A 158 -7.80 -16.15 0.42
CA HIS A 158 -7.75 -17.26 1.38
C HIS A 158 -7.02 -16.91 2.69
N GLU A 159 -6.52 -15.66 2.81
CA GLU A 159 -5.82 -15.15 4.00
C GLU A 159 -4.57 -15.96 4.38
N LYS A 160 -3.91 -16.59 3.39
CA LYS A 160 -2.65 -17.31 3.59
C LYS A 160 -1.45 -16.35 3.52
N MET A 161 -1.44 -15.35 4.44
CA MET A 161 -0.41 -14.29 4.43
C MET A 161 1.00 -14.82 4.67
N SER A 162 1.15 -15.99 5.32
CA SER A 162 2.45 -16.65 5.46
C SER A 162 3.03 -17.07 4.10
N ALA A 163 2.23 -17.68 3.24
CA ALA A 163 2.67 -18.04 1.90
C ALA A 163 3.04 -16.80 1.07
N PHE A 164 2.20 -15.76 1.13
CA PHE A 164 2.47 -14.47 0.49
C PHE A 164 3.79 -13.85 0.97
N ALA A 165 4.04 -13.87 2.28
CA ALA A 165 5.26 -13.34 2.86
C ALA A 165 6.49 -14.15 2.44
N TYR A 166 6.47 -15.47 2.56
CA TYR A 166 7.60 -16.32 2.18
C TYR A 166 7.94 -16.24 0.70
N ILE A 167 6.96 -16.25 -0.20
CA ILE A 167 7.20 -16.10 -1.64
C ILE A 167 7.83 -14.73 -1.95
N SER A 168 7.37 -13.67 -1.29
CA SER A 168 7.96 -12.34 -1.46
C SER A 168 9.39 -12.24 -0.93
N ILE A 169 9.72 -12.96 0.15
CA ILE A 169 11.08 -13.03 0.71
C ILE A 169 12.01 -13.80 -0.24
N ILE A 170 11.52 -14.90 -0.83
CA ILE A 170 12.28 -15.67 -1.84
C ILE A 170 12.57 -14.81 -3.07
N ASP A 171 11.59 -14.04 -3.56
CA ASP A 171 11.78 -13.09 -4.65
C ASP A 171 12.84 -12.03 -4.33
N ALA A 172 12.77 -11.45 -3.13
CA ALA A 172 13.75 -10.46 -2.68
C ALA A 172 15.16 -11.05 -2.53
N ALA A 173 15.29 -12.25 -1.97
CA ALA A 173 16.56 -12.97 -1.88
C ALA A 173 17.13 -13.29 -3.28
N GLY A 174 16.27 -13.69 -4.22
CA GLY A 174 16.66 -13.89 -5.61
C GLY A 174 17.21 -12.62 -6.25
N LYS A 175 16.55 -11.47 -6.07
CA LYS A 175 17.02 -10.17 -6.55
C LYS A 175 18.35 -9.74 -5.91
N LEU A 176 18.56 -10.06 -4.64
CA LEU A 176 19.82 -9.83 -3.96
C LEU A 176 20.94 -10.69 -4.57
N CYS A 177 20.69 -11.97 -4.80
CA CYS A 177 21.64 -12.84 -5.50
C CYS A 177 21.98 -12.31 -6.90
N ILE A 178 20.98 -11.87 -7.67
CA ILE A 178 21.18 -11.28 -9.00
C ILE A 178 22.12 -10.07 -8.91
N ALA A 179 21.94 -9.19 -7.91
CA ALA A 179 22.79 -8.03 -7.73
C ALA A 179 24.27 -8.40 -7.53
N TYR A 180 24.55 -9.52 -6.88
CA TYR A 180 25.92 -10.05 -6.77
C TYR A 180 26.41 -10.72 -8.08
N PHE A 181 25.55 -11.48 -8.76
CA PHE A 181 25.95 -12.13 -10.01
C PHE A 181 26.29 -11.16 -11.13
N ILE A 182 25.68 -9.96 -11.15
CA ILE A 182 26.06 -8.91 -12.12
C ILE A 182 27.53 -8.52 -11.98
N THR A 183 28.08 -8.50 -10.75
CA THR A 183 29.47 -8.07 -10.53
C THR A 183 30.49 -9.04 -11.15
N ILE A 184 30.11 -10.32 -11.29
CA ILE A 184 30.96 -11.42 -11.76
C ILE A 184 30.66 -11.77 -13.24
N SER A 185 29.64 -11.15 -13.84
CA SER A 185 29.22 -11.47 -15.21
C SER A 185 30.32 -11.16 -16.23
N PRO A 186 30.67 -12.11 -17.12
CA PRO A 186 31.61 -11.90 -18.23
C PRO A 186 30.96 -11.23 -19.45
N THR A 187 29.62 -11.14 -19.48
CA THR A 187 28.86 -10.58 -20.59
C THR A 187 28.43 -9.13 -20.29
N ASP A 188 27.75 -8.49 -21.24
CA ASP A 188 27.16 -7.18 -20.99
C ASP A 188 26.26 -7.19 -19.75
N LYS A 189 26.65 -6.40 -18.75
CA LYS A 189 26.02 -6.42 -17.41
C LYS A 189 24.57 -5.97 -17.45
N LEU A 190 24.21 -5.03 -18.36
CA LEU A 190 22.88 -4.51 -18.47
C LEU A 190 21.91 -5.55 -19.04
N ILE A 191 22.33 -6.26 -20.10
CA ILE A 191 21.54 -7.35 -20.71
C ILE A 191 21.43 -8.51 -19.72
N PHE A 192 22.54 -8.90 -19.09
CA PHE A 192 22.55 -9.96 -18.06
C PHE A 192 21.59 -9.66 -16.92
N TYR A 193 21.58 -8.43 -16.43
CA TYR A 193 20.66 -8.00 -15.37
C TYR A 193 19.19 -8.14 -15.79
N ALA A 194 18.85 -7.68 -16.97
CA ALA A 194 17.49 -7.77 -17.48
C ALA A 194 17.03 -9.24 -17.66
N ILE A 195 17.91 -10.12 -18.16
CA ILE A 195 17.63 -11.57 -18.28
C ILE A 195 17.39 -12.18 -16.88
N MET A 196 18.25 -11.90 -15.93
CA MET A 196 18.13 -12.47 -14.57
C MET A 196 16.87 -11.97 -13.85
N MET A 197 16.49 -10.71 -14.03
CA MET A 197 15.23 -10.17 -13.52
C MET A 197 14.01 -10.85 -14.13
N CYS A 198 14.03 -11.13 -15.43
CA CYS A 198 12.99 -11.89 -16.11
C CYS A 198 12.91 -13.34 -15.59
N LEU A 199 14.04 -14.01 -15.41
CA LEU A 199 14.09 -15.36 -14.82
C LEU A 199 13.57 -15.38 -13.39
N SER A 200 13.91 -14.39 -12.56
CA SER A 200 13.38 -14.25 -11.19
C SER A 200 11.85 -14.12 -11.20
N ALA A 201 11.31 -13.30 -12.08
CA ALA A 201 9.85 -13.17 -12.24
C ALA A 201 9.20 -14.49 -12.67
N MET A 202 9.83 -15.23 -13.59
CA MET A 202 9.36 -16.55 -14.04
C MET A 202 9.36 -17.56 -12.89
N ILE A 203 10.44 -17.63 -12.12
CA ILE A 203 10.55 -18.52 -10.95
C ILE A 203 9.47 -18.18 -9.91
N THR A 204 9.32 -16.90 -9.58
CA THR A 204 8.30 -16.42 -8.64
C THR A 204 6.89 -16.77 -9.13
N ARG A 205 6.62 -16.61 -10.44
CA ARG A 205 5.35 -17.00 -11.06
C ARG A 205 5.11 -18.52 -10.94
N LEU A 206 6.13 -19.33 -11.17
CA LEU A 206 6.03 -20.80 -11.04
C LEU A 206 5.72 -21.19 -9.59
N ILE A 207 6.40 -20.58 -8.61
CA ILE A 207 6.14 -20.82 -7.19
C ILE A 207 4.69 -20.50 -6.82
N TYR A 208 4.17 -19.33 -7.23
CA TYR A 208 2.76 -18.96 -7.06
C TYR A 208 1.83 -19.99 -7.71
N GLY A 209 2.12 -20.40 -8.94
CA GLY A 209 1.31 -21.36 -9.69
C GLY A 209 1.25 -22.74 -9.01
N VAL A 210 2.40 -23.29 -8.63
CA VAL A 210 2.49 -24.59 -7.97
C VAL A 210 1.82 -24.55 -6.59
N TYR A 211 2.07 -23.52 -5.80
CA TYR A 211 1.43 -23.37 -4.49
C TYR A 211 -0.09 -23.31 -4.61
N CYS A 212 -0.61 -22.43 -5.45
CA CYS A 212 -2.06 -22.28 -5.62
C CYS A 212 -2.72 -23.54 -6.17
N LYS A 213 -2.13 -24.17 -7.20
CA LYS A 213 -2.66 -25.41 -7.79
C LYS A 213 -2.74 -26.57 -6.78
N ARG A 214 -1.78 -26.63 -5.84
CA ARG A 214 -1.75 -27.68 -4.79
C ARG A 214 -2.71 -27.41 -3.63
N LYS A 215 -2.97 -26.13 -3.30
CA LYS A 215 -3.71 -25.74 -2.10
C LYS A 215 -5.15 -25.31 -2.35
N PHE A 216 -5.48 -24.86 -3.56
CA PHE A 216 -6.78 -24.30 -3.93
C PHE A 216 -7.32 -24.98 -5.18
N GLU A 217 -8.49 -25.60 -5.06
CA GLU A 217 -9.11 -26.35 -6.16
C GLU A 217 -9.52 -25.45 -7.34
N GLU A 218 -9.93 -24.23 -7.05
CA GLU A 218 -10.32 -23.23 -8.05
C GLU A 218 -9.15 -22.76 -8.91
N CYS A 219 -7.91 -22.87 -8.45
CA CYS A 219 -6.71 -22.42 -9.16
C CYS A 219 -6.26 -23.39 -10.28
N LYS A 220 -7.04 -24.41 -10.59
CA LYS A 220 -6.86 -25.25 -11.78
C LYS A 220 -7.48 -24.53 -12.98
N TYR A 221 -6.64 -23.86 -13.78
CA TYR A 221 -7.09 -23.11 -14.94
C TYR A 221 -7.82 -23.98 -15.95
N GLN A 222 -8.96 -23.48 -16.42
CA GLN A 222 -9.73 -24.03 -17.53
C GLN A 222 -10.11 -22.86 -18.44
N PHE A 223 -9.94 -23.00 -19.75
CA PHE A 223 -10.38 -21.96 -20.67
C PHE A 223 -11.91 -21.85 -20.61
N ILE A 224 -12.40 -20.75 -20.07
CA ILE A 224 -13.84 -20.46 -19.93
C ILE A 224 -14.11 -19.08 -20.53
N TRP A 225 -14.91 -19.03 -21.59
CA TRP A 225 -15.33 -17.78 -22.21
C TRP A 225 -16.77 -17.45 -21.82
N ASN A 226 -16.97 -16.79 -20.69
CA ASN A 226 -18.28 -16.35 -20.22
C ASN A 226 -18.43 -14.84 -20.40
N LYS A 227 -19.10 -14.42 -21.51
CA LYS A 227 -19.29 -13.01 -21.87
C LYS A 227 -19.91 -12.19 -20.75
N LYS A 228 -20.89 -12.73 -19.99
CA LYS A 228 -21.57 -12.02 -18.90
C LYS A 228 -20.62 -11.75 -17.73
N LEU A 229 -19.84 -12.74 -17.33
CA LEU A 229 -18.85 -12.59 -16.25
C LEU A 229 -17.71 -11.66 -16.66
N LEU A 230 -17.17 -11.83 -17.87
CA LEU A 230 -16.13 -10.96 -18.42
C LEU A 230 -16.61 -9.50 -18.44
N LYS A 231 -17.83 -9.24 -18.92
CA LYS A 231 -18.41 -7.90 -18.95
C LYS A 231 -18.48 -7.30 -17.55
N GLN A 232 -18.97 -8.05 -16.55
CA GLN A 232 -19.04 -7.58 -15.16
C GLN A 232 -17.65 -7.25 -14.57
N MET A 233 -16.66 -8.08 -14.85
CA MET A 233 -15.29 -7.84 -14.38
C MET A 233 -14.67 -6.62 -15.05
N PHE A 234 -14.86 -6.43 -16.36
CA PHE A 234 -14.37 -5.26 -17.08
C PHE A 234 -15.09 -3.98 -16.67
N GLU A 235 -16.41 -4.00 -16.47
CA GLU A 235 -17.17 -2.84 -15.97
C GLU A 235 -16.66 -2.41 -14.60
N PHE A 236 -16.48 -3.35 -13.68
CA PHE A 236 -15.94 -3.06 -12.36
C PHE A 236 -14.52 -2.50 -12.43
N ALA A 237 -13.64 -3.15 -13.21
CA ALA A 237 -12.27 -2.71 -13.38
C ALA A 237 -12.19 -1.33 -14.04
N GLY A 238 -13.05 -1.04 -15.03
CA GLY A 238 -13.13 0.25 -15.70
C GLY A 238 -13.55 1.37 -14.75
N TRP A 239 -14.59 1.18 -13.95
CA TRP A 239 -14.98 2.15 -12.94
C TRP A 239 -13.90 2.34 -11.86
N ASN A 240 -13.26 1.24 -11.44
CA ASN A 240 -12.16 1.32 -10.48
C ASN A 240 -10.94 2.05 -11.07
N PHE A 241 -10.68 1.86 -12.38
CA PHE A 241 -9.64 2.59 -13.10
C PHE A 241 -9.91 4.10 -13.12
N ILE A 242 -11.16 4.52 -13.38
CA ILE A 242 -11.54 5.94 -13.35
C ILE A 242 -11.26 6.56 -11.97
N GLY A 243 -11.63 5.86 -10.88
CA GLY A 243 -11.37 6.35 -9.53
C GLY A 243 -9.88 6.40 -9.19
N SER A 244 -9.11 5.38 -9.59
CA SER A 244 -7.66 5.36 -9.40
C SER A 244 -6.96 6.45 -10.22
N SER A 245 -7.47 6.71 -11.46
CA SER A 245 -6.98 7.80 -12.30
C SER A 245 -7.24 9.17 -11.68
N SER A 246 -8.41 9.36 -11.06
CA SER A 246 -8.73 10.61 -10.36
C SER A 246 -7.77 10.88 -9.19
N ALA A 247 -7.43 9.84 -8.42
CA ALA A 247 -6.45 9.95 -7.34
C ALA A 247 -5.04 10.26 -7.88
N LEU A 248 -4.63 9.60 -8.95
CA LEU A 248 -3.32 9.82 -9.58
C LEU A 248 -3.24 11.23 -10.20
N LEU A 249 -4.30 11.69 -10.86
CA LEU A 249 -4.39 13.05 -11.39
C LEU A 249 -4.28 14.08 -10.26
N ARG A 250 -4.96 13.88 -9.12
CA ARG A 250 -4.82 14.73 -7.94
C ARG A 250 -3.35 14.84 -7.52
N ASP A 251 -2.66 13.70 -7.38
CA ASP A 251 -1.30 13.65 -6.84
C ASP A 251 -0.27 14.18 -7.83
N GLN A 252 -0.29 13.71 -9.08
CA GLN A 252 0.65 14.13 -10.13
C GLN A 252 0.31 15.50 -10.69
N GLY A 253 -0.98 15.81 -10.87
CA GLY A 253 -1.42 17.14 -11.27
C GLY A 253 -1.05 18.19 -10.22
N GLY A 254 -1.14 17.85 -8.93
CA GLY A 254 -0.63 18.70 -7.85
C GLY A 254 0.88 18.96 -7.94
N ASN A 255 1.68 17.97 -8.39
CA ASN A 255 3.12 18.15 -8.63
C ASN A 255 3.36 19.11 -9.81
N ILE A 256 2.60 18.96 -10.90
CA ILE A 256 2.71 19.83 -12.09
C ILE A 256 2.36 21.27 -11.72
N ILE A 257 1.26 21.48 -10.99
CA ILE A 257 0.82 22.83 -10.59
C ILE A 257 1.86 23.49 -9.68
N ILE A 258 2.40 22.76 -8.68
CA ILE A 258 3.47 23.30 -7.82
C ILE A 258 4.71 23.66 -8.65
N ASN A 259 5.10 22.82 -9.59
CA ASN A 259 6.25 23.10 -10.45
C ASN A 259 6.03 24.36 -11.30
N LEU A 260 4.82 24.51 -11.85
CA LEU A 260 4.45 25.64 -12.72
C LEU A 260 4.51 26.98 -11.99
N PHE A 261 4.07 27.07 -10.74
CA PHE A 261 3.99 28.33 -9.99
C PHE A 261 5.16 28.56 -9.03
N CYS A 262 5.77 27.49 -8.50
CA CYS A 262 6.76 27.59 -7.43
C CYS A 262 8.15 27.04 -7.83
N GLY A 263 8.25 26.44 -9.01
CA GLY A 263 9.51 25.94 -9.57
C GLY A 263 9.96 24.58 -9.04
N PRO A 264 11.09 24.07 -9.56
CA PRO A 264 11.56 22.71 -9.31
C PRO A 264 12.01 22.47 -7.86
N THR A 265 12.55 23.48 -7.18
CA THR A 265 13.05 23.37 -5.80
C THR A 265 11.92 23.04 -4.82
N VAL A 266 10.77 23.71 -4.95
CA VAL A 266 9.59 23.45 -4.11
C VAL A 266 8.97 22.11 -4.45
N ASN A 267 9.00 21.70 -5.72
CA ASN A 267 8.54 20.38 -6.12
C ASN A 267 9.44 19.27 -5.56
N ALA A 268 10.75 19.48 -5.48
CA ALA A 268 11.69 18.58 -4.81
C ALA A 268 11.36 18.44 -3.30
N ALA A 269 11.04 19.55 -2.62
CA ALA A 269 10.60 19.55 -1.23
C ALA A 269 9.36 18.67 -1.01
N LYS A 270 8.36 18.76 -1.89
CA LYS A 270 7.19 17.87 -1.89
C LYS A 270 7.57 16.41 -2.17
N GLY A 271 8.54 16.17 -3.06
CA GLY A 271 9.07 14.84 -3.36
C GLY A 271 9.66 14.16 -2.10
N ILE A 272 10.41 14.90 -1.30
CA ILE A 272 10.96 14.45 -0.01
C ILE A 272 9.81 14.09 0.96
N ALA A 273 8.80 14.95 1.05
CA ALA A 273 7.63 14.71 1.89
C ALA A 273 6.89 13.41 1.47
N ASN A 274 6.76 13.16 0.17
CA ASN A 274 6.16 11.93 -0.34
C ASN A 274 6.98 10.68 0.00
N GLN A 275 8.30 10.75 0.09
CA GLN A 275 9.13 9.61 0.52
C GLN A 275 8.88 9.28 1.99
N VAL A 276 8.84 10.29 2.87
CA VAL A 276 8.50 10.09 4.30
C VAL A 276 7.11 9.47 4.43
N ASN A 277 6.15 10.01 3.68
CA ASN A 277 4.77 9.51 3.68
C ASN A 277 4.67 8.06 3.21
N ALA A 278 5.37 7.69 2.15
CA ALA A 278 5.36 6.32 1.63
C ALA A 278 5.84 5.31 2.68
N ALA A 279 6.90 5.64 3.42
CA ALA A 279 7.41 4.81 4.50
C ALA A 279 6.36 4.61 5.61
N VAL A 280 5.74 5.70 6.08
CA VAL A 280 4.73 5.65 7.16
C VAL A 280 3.43 4.97 6.69
N ASN A 281 2.94 5.30 5.49
CA ASN A 281 1.70 4.75 4.96
C ASN A 281 1.79 3.24 4.65
N SER A 282 2.99 2.71 4.43
CA SER A 282 3.19 1.28 4.19
C SER A 282 2.69 0.40 5.36
N PHE A 283 2.70 0.92 6.59
CA PHE A 283 2.17 0.21 7.76
C PHE A 283 0.65 0.02 7.66
N VAL A 284 -0.08 1.08 7.29
CA VAL A 284 -1.55 0.99 7.11
C VAL A 284 -1.90 0.11 5.92
N THR A 285 -1.15 0.22 4.83
CA THR A 285 -1.38 -0.61 3.64
C THR A 285 -1.26 -2.10 3.97
N ASN A 286 -0.22 -2.51 4.68
CA ASN A 286 -0.05 -3.91 5.09
C ASN A 286 -1.12 -4.37 6.10
N PHE A 287 -1.54 -3.52 7.03
CA PHE A 287 -2.68 -3.80 7.90
C PHE A 287 -3.98 -4.02 7.10
N MET A 288 -4.25 -3.15 6.13
CA MET A 288 -5.45 -3.25 5.29
C MET A 288 -5.43 -4.48 4.37
N ILE A 289 -4.27 -4.92 3.87
CA ILE A 289 -4.15 -6.19 3.12
C ILE A 289 -4.68 -7.37 3.96
N ALA A 290 -4.41 -7.38 5.26
CA ALA A 290 -4.92 -8.41 6.16
C ALA A 290 -6.42 -8.26 6.49
N LEU A 291 -6.95 -7.03 6.52
CA LEU A 291 -8.32 -6.71 6.92
C LEU A 291 -9.32 -6.78 5.76
N ASN A 292 -8.94 -6.35 4.56
CA ASN A 292 -9.83 -6.22 3.40
C ASN A 292 -10.58 -7.51 3.04
N PRO A 293 -9.95 -8.71 3.02
CA PRO A 293 -10.66 -9.95 2.73
C PRO A 293 -11.78 -10.24 3.72
N GLN A 294 -11.59 -9.92 5.00
CA GLN A 294 -12.59 -10.13 6.04
C GLN A 294 -13.81 -9.22 5.86
N ILE A 295 -13.59 -7.95 5.51
CA ILE A 295 -14.69 -7.01 5.20
C ILE A 295 -15.51 -7.53 4.01
N THR A 296 -14.84 -7.92 2.92
CA THR A 296 -15.49 -8.40 1.70
C THR A 296 -16.24 -9.71 1.91
N LYS A 297 -15.65 -10.68 2.63
CA LYS A 297 -16.30 -11.95 2.98
C LYS A 297 -17.51 -11.75 3.87
N SER A 298 -17.40 -10.85 4.86
CA SER A 298 -18.50 -10.55 5.77
C SER A 298 -19.69 -9.93 5.04
N TYR A 299 -19.43 -9.09 4.03
CA TYR A 299 -20.46 -8.56 3.14
C TYR A 299 -21.11 -9.69 2.33
N ALA A 300 -20.30 -10.53 1.69
CA ALA A 300 -20.75 -11.62 0.82
C ALA A 300 -21.60 -12.67 1.57
N SER A 301 -21.26 -12.94 2.84
CA SER A 301 -22.01 -13.87 3.72
C SER A 301 -23.22 -13.23 4.39
N GLY A 302 -23.57 -11.96 4.11
CA GLY A 302 -24.68 -11.25 4.74
C GLY A 302 -24.47 -10.85 6.20
N ASN A 303 -23.24 -11.03 6.75
CA ASN A 303 -22.96 -10.68 8.14
C ASN A 303 -22.61 -9.19 8.29
N HIS A 304 -23.59 -8.34 8.01
CA HIS A 304 -23.41 -6.88 8.05
C HIS A 304 -22.97 -6.35 9.42
N LYS A 305 -23.41 -6.99 10.50
CA LYS A 305 -23.05 -6.58 11.87
C LYS A 305 -21.54 -6.75 12.13
N TYR A 306 -20.96 -7.85 11.68
CA TYR A 306 -19.52 -8.08 11.79
C TYR A 306 -18.72 -7.17 10.85
N MET A 307 -19.20 -6.99 9.63
CA MET A 307 -18.64 -6.05 8.67
C MET A 307 -18.56 -4.63 9.24
N MET A 308 -19.64 -4.11 9.84
CA MET A 308 -19.66 -2.79 10.49
C MET A 308 -18.61 -2.68 11.60
N MET A 309 -18.47 -3.73 12.41
CA MET A 309 -17.46 -3.77 13.46
C MET A 309 -16.04 -3.68 12.87
N LEU A 310 -15.76 -4.41 11.79
CA LEU A 310 -14.46 -4.37 11.10
C LEU A 310 -14.17 -2.99 10.50
N ILE A 311 -15.18 -2.34 9.91
CA ILE A 311 -15.06 -0.98 9.35
C ILE A 311 -14.69 0.02 10.46
N PHE A 312 -15.41 0.01 11.58
CA PHE A 312 -15.17 0.95 12.68
C PHE A 312 -13.81 0.72 13.34
N GLN A 313 -13.46 -0.54 13.60
CA GLN A 313 -12.16 -0.91 14.18
C GLN A 313 -11.02 -0.62 13.20
N GLY A 314 -11.19 -1.00 11.94
CA GLY A 314 -10.20 -0.77 10.89
C GLY A 314 -9.88 0.72 10.72
N ALA A 315 -10.89 1.59 10.67
CA ALA A 315 -10.70 3.03 10.54
C ALA A 315 -9.92 3.62 11.73
N ARG A 316 -10.29 3.26 12.96
CA ARG A 316 -9.57 3.72 14.15
C ARG A 316 -8.14 3.20 14.20
N LEU A 317 -7.95 1.89 14.02
CA LEU A 317 -6.62 1.27 14.11
C LEU A 317 -5.69 1.76 13.01
N SER A 318 -6.17 1.95 11.78
CA SER A 318 -5.38 2.56 10.69
C SER A 318 -4.90 3.97 11.06
N TYR A 319 -5.80 4.78 11.60
CA TYR A 319 -5.45 6.12 12.05
C TYR A 319 -4.46 6.11 13.22
N TYR A 320 -4.68 5.26 14.23
CA TYR A 320 -3.79 5.19 15.41
C TYR A 320 -2.39 4.70 15.06
N MET A 321 -2.26 3.78 14.12
CA MET A 321 -0.94 3.35 13.62
C MET A 321 -0.19 4.52 12.97
N LEU A 322 -0.89 5.31 12.15
CA LEU A 322 -0.29 6.50 11.55
C LEU A 322 0.03 7.55 12.60
N LEU A 323 -0.88 7.83 13.53
CA LEU A 323 -0.65 8.80 14.61
C LEU A 323 0.58 8.44 15.44
N LEU A 324 0.74 7.17 15.79
CA LEU A 324 1.87 6.69 16.56
C LEU A 324 3.21 6.97 15.86
N LEU A 325 3.26 6.77 14.54
CA LEU A 325 4.47 6.98 13.73
C LEU A 325 4.66 8.43 13.31
N SER A 326 3.57 9.12 12.94
CA SER A 326 3.62 10.47 12.39
C SER A 326 3.82 11.54 13.47
N LEU A 327 3.28 11.36 14.67
CA LEU A 327 3.33 12.39 15.72
C LEU A 327 4.76 12.79 16.10
N PRO A 328 5.69 11.85 16.41
CA PRO A 328 7.09 12.20 16.68
C PRO A 328 7.76 12.84 15.47
N ILE A 329 7.40 12.45 14.23
CA ILE A 329 7.94 13.04 13.01
C ILE A 329 7.43 14.48 12.84
N ILE A 330 6.13 14.72 13.04
CA ILE A 330 5.51 16.04 12.91
C ILE A 330 6.13 17.04 13.89
N ILE A 331 6.36 16.62 15.14
CA ILE A 331 6.93 17.49 16.17
C ILE A 331 8.40 17.82 15.89
N ASN A 332 9.18 16.85 15.42
CA ASN A 332 10.62 16.99 15.18
C ASN A 332 10.99 17.08 13.71
N THR A 333 10.06 17.49 12.83
CA THR A 333 10.25 17.43 11.37
C THR A 333 11.54 18.11 10.94
N GLN A 334 11.80 19.34 11.38
CA GLN A 334 12.99 20.09 10.99
C GLN A 334 14.27 19.38 11.40
N TYR A 335 14.34 18.86 12.62
CA TYR A 335 15.51 18.14 13.12
C TYR A 335 15.78 16.85 12.34
N ILE A 336 14.73 16.05 12.10
CA ILE A 336 14.82 14.80 11.31
C ILE A 336 15.32 15.09 9.90
N LEU A 337 14.77 16.12 9.26
CA LEU A 337 15.18 16.51 7.91
C LEU A 337 16.64 16.99 7.86
N THR A 338 17.08 17.79 8.83
CA THR A 338 18.48 18.25 8.92
C THR A 338 19.43 17.07 9.14
N LEU A 339 19.05 16.09 9.97
CA LEU A 339 19.84 14.89 10.21
C LEU A 339 19.97 14.02 8.95
N TRP A 340 18.91 13.98 8.13
CA TRP A 340 18.84 13.12 6.95
C TRP A 340 19.47 13.76 5.71
N LEU A 341 19.15 15.05 5.44
CA LEU A 341 19.46 15.72 4.16
C LEU A 341 20.67 16.64 4.22
N LYS A 342 21.20 16.96 5.42
CA LYS A 342 22.20 18.02 5.68
C LYS A 342 21.69 19.43 5.34
N GLU A 343 21.24 19.65 4.09
CA GLU A 343 20.58 20.88 3.63
C GLU A 343 19.11 20.61 3.37
N VAL A 344 18.24 21.34 4.06
CA VAL A 344 16.78 21.16 3.97
C VAL A 344 16.22 22.26 3.07
N PRO A 345 15.64 21.92 1.91
CA PRO A 345 14.99 22.91 1.05
C PRO A 345 13.84 23.62 1.79
N ASN A 346 13.61 24.88 1.45
CA ASN A 346 12.49 25.66 1.96
C ASN A 346 11.18 24.91 1.70
N HIS A 347 10.18 25.08 2.58
CA HIS A 347 8.87 24.41 2.53
C HIS A 347 8.87 22.91 2.85
N THR A 348 10.02 22.21 2.88
CA THR A 348 10.05 20.74 3.07
C THR A 348 9.40 20.30 4.37
N ALA A 349 9.69 21.01 5.48
CA ALA A 349 9.12 20.64 6.79
C ALA A 349 7.58 20.75 6.80
N LEU A 350 7.04 21.85 6.28
CA LEU A 350 5.60 22.05 6.23
C LEU A 350 4.91 21.08 5.26
N PHE A 351 5.56 20.73 4.14
CA PHE A 351 5.07 19.67 3.26
C PHE A 351 5.02 18.31 3.97
N VAL A 352 6.09 17.92 4.70
CA VAL A 352 6.11 16.64 5.44
C VAL A 352 4.96 16.60 6.45
N GLN A 353 4.80 17.66 7.25
CA GLN A 353 3.71 17.75 8.24
C GLN A 353 2.34 17.65 7.57
N SER A 354 2.12 18.45 6.53
CA SER A 354 0.82 18.51 5.81
C SER A 354 0.48 17.19 5.12
N VAL A 355 1.46 16.54 4.47
CA VAL A 355 1.25 15.26 3.78
C VAL A 355 0.98 14.13 4.79
N LEU A 356 1.63 14.12 5.95
CA LEU A 356 1.32 13.15 7.01
C LEU A 356 -0.10 13.35 7.57
N ILE A 357 -0.52 14.59 7.81
CA ILE A 357 -1.91 14.91 8.23
C ILE A 357 -2.91 14.48 7.16
N PHE A 358 -2.63 14.74 5.89
CA PHE A 358 -3.44 14.27 4.77
C PHE A 358 -3.60 12.75 4.78
N THR A 359 -2.51 12.01 4.93
CA THR A 359 -2.52 10.54 4.93
C THR A 359 -3.26 9.97 6.14
N MET A 360 -3.11 10.59 7.32
CA MET A 360 -3.91 10.26 8.51
C MET A 360 -5.40 10.46 8.25
N SER A 361 -5.79 11.56 7.60
CA SER A 361 -7.16 11.86 7.19
C SER A 361 -7.71 10.82 6.20
N GLU A 362 -6.94 10.46 5.17
CA GLU A 362 -7.33 9.44 4.18
C GLU A 362 -7.48 8.04 4.82
N SER A 363 -6.67 7.69 5.82
CA SER A 363 -6.67 6.37 6.45
C SER A 363 -8.01 6.01 7.10
N ILE A 364 -8.77 7.00 7.57
CA ILE A 364 -10.11 6.83 8.14
C ILE A 364 -11.08 6.28 7.09
N SER A 365 -10.89 6.66 5.83
CA SER A 365 -11.72 6.26 4.70
C SER A 365 -11.38 4.86 4.15
N THR A 366 -10.20 4.32 4.40
CA THR A 366 -9.72 3.09 3.74
C THR A 366 -10.65 1.88 3.93
N PRO A 367 -11.16 1.56 5.14
CA PRO A 367 -12.11 0.46 5.30
C PRO A 367 -13.48 0.75 4.66
N LEU A 368 -13.89 2.01 4.56
CA LEU A 368 -15.12 2.41 3.87
C LEU A 368 -14.98 2.20 2.35
N ILE A 369 -13.80 2.48 1.79
CA ILE A 369 -13.48 2.19 0.38
C ILE A 369 -13.62 0.69 0.12
N THR A 370 -13.05 -0.15 0.98
CA THR A 370 -13.17 -1.62 0.86
C THR A 370 -14.62 -2.07 0.94
N ALA A 371 -15.40 -1.48 1.85
CA ALA A 371 -16.84 -1.77 1.96
C ALA A 371 -17.59 -1.38 0.68
N MET A 372 -17.32 -0.21 0.10
CA MET A 372 -17.89 0.20 -1.18
C MET A 372 -17.53 -0.75 -2.30
N LEU A 373 -16.25 -1.13 -2.42
CA LEU A 373 -15.80 -2.09 -3.44
C LEU A 373 -16.46 -3.46 -3.27
N ALA A 374 -16.68 -3.92 -2.02
CA ALA A 374 -17.33 -5.19 -1.74
C ALA A 374 -18.75 -5.28 -2.31
N THR A 375 -19.49 -4.16 -2.37
CA THR A 375 -20.85 -4.13 -2.94
C THR A 375 -20.90 -4.49 -4.42
N GLY A 376 -19.84 -4.21 -5.16
CA GLY A 376 -19.75 -4.44 -6.62
C GLY A 376 -20.39 -3.35 -7.47
N ASN A 377 -21.30 -2.55 -6.94
CA ASN A 377 -21.91 -1.42 -7.64
C ASN A 377 -21.16 -0.13 -7.31
N ILE A 378 -20.08 0.14 -8.03
CA ILE A 378 -19.16 1.23 -7.72
C ILE A 378 -19.26 2.43 -8.68
N ARG A 379 -20.11 2.35 -9.71
CA ARG A 379 -20.23 3.41 -10.72
C ARG A 379 -20.46 4.78 -10.09
N ASN A 380 -21.56 4.96 -9.36
CA ASN A 380 -21.92 6.24 -8.76
C ASN A 380 -20.87 6.69 -7.72
N TYR A 381 -20.29 5.72 -7.01
CA TYR A 381 -19.21 5.98 -6.07
C TYR A 381 -17.98 6.58 -6.78
N GLN A 382 -17.53 5.99 -7.87
CA GLN A 382 -16.37 6.50 -8.61
C GLN A 382 -16.63 7.84 -9.29
N ILE A 383 -17.85 8.09 -9.77
CA ILE A 383 -18.23 9.39 -10.34
C ILE A 383 -18.18 10.49 -9.27
N VAL A 384 -18.82 10.28 -8.13
CA VAL A 384 -18.89 11.28 -7.07
C VAL A 384 -17.54 11.51 -6.41
N VAL A 385 -16.91 10.44 -5.93
CA VAL A 385 -15.63 10.56 -5.20
C VAL A 385 -14.48 10.89 -6.14
N GLY A 386 -14.45 10.29 -7.33
CA GLY A 386 -13.47 10.63 -8.36
C GLY A 386 -13.59 12.07 -8.84
N GLY A 387 -14.83 12.55 -9.06
CA GLY A 387 -15.11 13.94 -9.40
C GLY A 387 -14.62 14.91 -8.31
N LEU A 388 -14.93 14.63 -7.04
CA LEU A 388 -14.42 15.42 -5.91
C LEU A 388 -12.89 15.45 -5.88
N GLN A 389 -12.21 14.32 -6.10
CA GLN A 389 -10.74 14.27 -6.12
C GLN A 389 -10.13 15.12 -7.24
N ILE A 390 -10.73 15.14 -8.43
CA ILE A 390 -10.28 15.97 -9.56
C ILE A 390 -10.44 17.46 -9.24
N MET A 391 -11.44 17.87 -8.44
CA MET A 391 -11.63 19.27 -8.02
C MET A 391 -10.42 19.85 -7.26
N ASN A 392 -9.53 18.99 -6.76
CA ASN A 392 -8.29 19.46 -6.17
C ASN A 392 -7.45 20.30 -7.15
N LEU A 393 -7.41 19.92 -8.43
CA LEU A 393 -6.60 20.59 -9.44
C LEU A 393 -7.03 22.04 -9.69
N PRO A 394 -8.29 22.33 -10.07
CA PRO A 394 -8.71 23.70 -10.33
C PRO A 394 -8.66 24.57 -9.07
N ILE A 395 -9.01 24.03 -7.90
CA ILE A 395 -8.94 24.80 -6.65
C ILE A 395 -7.49 25.15 -6.31
N SER A 396 -6.57 24.17 -6.38
CA SER A 396 -5.14 24.40 -6.14
C SER A 396 -4.53 25.38 -7.14
N TYR A 397 -4.92 25.30 -8.42
CA TYR A 397 -4.48 26.23 -9.45
C TYR A 397 -4.90 27.68 -9.12
N ILE A 398 -6.16 27.89 -8.73
CA ILE A 398 -6.67 29.23 -8.37
C ILE A 398 -5.93 29.76 -7.15
N LEU A 399 -5.70 28.96 -6.11
CA LEU A 399 -5.00 29.40 -4.91
C LEU A 399 -3.56 29.81 -5.21
N LEU A 400 -2.80 28.98 -5.94
CA LEU A 400 -1.41 29.31 -6.28
C LEU A 400 -1.32 30.53 -7.21
N ARG A 401 -2.26 30.66 -8.15
CA ARG A 401 -2.36 31.87 -8.99
C ARG A 401 -2.64 33.13 -8.18
N SER A 402 -3.37 33.00 -7.07
CA SER A 402 -3.67 34.10 -6.13
C SER A 402 -2.52 34.39 -5.15
N GLY A 403 -1.36 33.73 -5.27
CA GLY A 403 -0.18 33.98 -4.45
C GLY A 403 -0.18 33.27 -3.09
N TYR A 404 -1.05 32.26 -2.86
CA TYR A 404 -1.02 31.47 -1.64
C TYR A 404 0.23 30.55 -1.60
N ILE A 405 0.58 30.11 -0.38
CA ILE A 405 1.75 29.25 -0.14
C ILE A 405 1.62 27.89 -0.87
N PRO A 406 2.74 27.26 -1.29
CA PRO A 406 2.74 26.02 -2.06
C PRO A 406 2.00 24.86 -1.37
N GLU A 407 2.02 24.78 -0.05
CA GLU A 407 1.37 23.76 0.77
C GLU A 407 -0.15 23.84 0.72
N SER A 408 -0.72 24.94 0.23
CA SER A 408 -2.17 25.08 0.01
C SER A 408 -2.74 23.95 -0.84
N VAL A 409 -1.98 23.38 -1.77
CA VAL A 409 -2.36 22.20 -2.56
C VAL A 409 -2.70 21.01 -1.67
N ILE A 410 -1.94 20.81 -0.58
CA ILE A 410 -2.19 19.71 0.36
C ILE A 410 -3.35 20.05 1.28
N PHE A 411 -3.51 21.31 1.70
CA PHE A 411 -4.66 21.73 2.51
C PHE A 411 -5.98 21.54 1.76
N VAL A 412 -6.00 21.85 0.45
CA VAL A 412 -7.15 21.55 -0.42
C VAL A 412 -7.39 20.03 -0.48
N ALA A 413 -6.33 19.22 -0.60
CA ALA A 413 -6.45 17.76 -0.61
C ALA A 413 -7.04 17.23 0.71
N ILE A 414 -6.64 17.78 1.87
CA ILE A 414 -7.22 17.45 3.18
C ILE A 414 -8.72 17.78 3.21
N PHE A 415 -9.11 18.96 2.78
CA PHE A 415 -10.51 19.39 2.74
C PHE A 415 -11.35 18.47 1.83
N ILE A 416 -10.87 18.21 0.62
CA ILE A 416 -11.53 17.30 -0.33
C ILE A 416 -11.62 15.87 0.22
N SER A 417 -10.60 15.41 0.93
CA SER A 417 -10.61 14.10 1.61
C SER A 417 -11.77 13.98 2.60
N GLN A 418 -12.07 15.06 3.36
CA GLN A 418 -13.22 15.10 4.27
C GLN A 418 -14.56 15.13 3.51
N CYS A 419 -14.64 15.85 2.40
CA CYS A 419 -15.82 15.80 1.52
C CYS A 419 -16.03 14.38 0.94
N CYS A 420 -14.96 13.71 0.53
CA CYS A 420 -15.00 12.32 0.08
C CYS A 420 -15.43 11.36 1.20
N LEU A 421 -14.98 11.57 2.45
CA LEU A 421 -15.42 10.81 3.61
C LEU A 421 -16.94 10.96 3.82
N ALA A 422 -17.45 12.18 3.81
CA ALA A 422 -18.88 12.46 3.94
C ALA A 422 -19.70 11.78 2.82
N ALA A 423 -19.25 11.88 1.58
CA ALA A 423 -19.88 11.20 0.44
C ALA A 423 -19.92 9.68 0.63
N ARG A 424 -18.80 9.06 1.06
CA ARG A 424 -18.73 7.61 1.35
C ARG A 424 -19.70 7.19 2.45
N LEU A 425 -19.80 7.96 3.53
CA LEU A 425 -20.71 7.67 4.63
C LEU A 425 -22.18 7.72 4.18
N ILE A 426 -22.57 8.74 3.40
CA ILE A 426 -23.93 8.87 2.86
C ILE A 426 -24.26 7.69 1.94
N MET A 427 -23.34 7.34 1.03
CA MET A 427 -23.56 6.23 0.10
C MET A 427 -23.67 4.88 0.81
N LEU A 428 -22.79 4.60 1.78
CA LEU A 428 -22.82 3.36 2.56
C LEU A 428 -24.05 3.28 3.47
N ARG A 429 -24.57 4.40 3.97
CA ARG A 429 -25.85 4.43 4.68
C ARG A 429 -26.96 3.84 3.81
N ASN A 430 -27.02 4.23 2.54
CA ASN A 430 -28.07 3.76 1.63
C ASN A 430 -27.90 2.30 1.19
N ILE A 431 -26.65 1.79 1.10
CA ILE A 431 -26.37 0.46 0.57
C ILE A 431 -26.33 -0.61 1.66
N ILE A 432 -25.67 -0.35 2.78
CA ILE A 432 -25.44 -1.32 3.86
C ILE A 432 -26.06 -0.87 5.19
N GLN A 433 -26.86 0.19 5.19
CA GLN A 433 -27.50 0.77 6.38
C GLN A 433 -26.47 1.18 7.46
N LEU A 434 -25.34 1.76 7.03
CA LEU A 434 -24.31 2.25 7.94
C LEU A 434 -24.84 3.39 8.80
N GLU A 435 -24.78 3.24 10.12
CA GLU A 435 -25.20 4.28 11.07
C GLU A 435 -24.17 5.41 11.16
N ILE A 436 -24.36 6.49 10.38
CA ILE A 436 -23.45 7.64 10.32
C ILE A 436 -23.19 8.21 11.73
N ARG A 437 -24.24 8.39 12.56
CA ARG A 437 -24.13 8.94 13.91
C ARG A 437 -23.20 8.08 14.79
N GLN A 438 -23.29 6.75 14.69
CA GLN A 438 -22.40 5.87 15.43
C GLN A 438 -20.97 5.93 14.89
N TYR A 439 -20.78 6.02 13.56
CA TYR A 439 -19.46 6.17 12.96
C TYR A 439 -18.78 7.46 13.42
N LEU A 440 -19.49 8.59 13.36
CA LEU A 440 -18.98 9.88 13.85
C LEU A 440 -18.61 9.80 15.33
N LYS A 441 -19.47 9.26 16.19
CA LYS A 441 -19.22 9.19 17.64
C LYS A 441 -18.09 8.21 17.99
N LYS A 442 -18.10 7.00 17.41
CA LYS A 442 -17.17 5.91 17.80
C LYS A 442 -15.84 5.95 17.06
N VAL A 443 -15.77 6.63 15.89
CA VAL A 443 -14.56 6.72 15.07
C VAL A 443 -14.06 8.16 15.04
N TYR A 444 -14.79 9.06 14.43
CA TYR A 444 -14.31 10.41 14.14
C TYR A 444 -14.01 11.23 15.40
N PHE A 445 -14.98 11.37 16.32
CA PHE A 445 -14.76 12.08 17.59
C PHE A 445 -13.72 11.39 18.47
N ASN A 446 -13.71 10.08 18.50
CA ASN A 446 -12.73 9.33 19.28
C ASN A 446 -11.30 9.62 18.76
N ILE A 447 -11.11 9.63 17.44
CA ILE A 447 -9.84 9.95 16.80
C ILE A 447 -9.38 11.38 17.14
N ILE A 448 -10.28 12.36 17.10
CA ILE A 448 -9.96 13.75 17.45
C ILE A 448 -9.49 13.85 18.91
N ILE A 449 -10.21 13.24 19.83
CA ILE A 449 -9.85 13.26 21.26
C ILE A 449 -8.48 12.60 21.48
N VAL A 450 -8.27 11.43 20.88
CA VAL A 450 -6.99 10.72 20.98
C VAL A 450 -5.84 11.55 20.41
N SER A 451 -6.03 12.19 19.26
CA SER A 451 -5.00 13.03 18.63
C SER A 451 -4.62 14.23 19.48
N LEU A 452 -5.61 14.94 20.02
CA LEU A 452 -5.37 16.09 20.91
C LEU A 452 -4.61 15.67 22.16
N LEU A 453 -5.09 14.66 22.87
CA LEU A 453 -4.45 14.20 24.12
C LEU A 453 -3.07 13.58 23.88
N SER A 454 -2.86 12.90 22.77
CA SER A 454 -1.54 12.36 22.41
C SER A 454 -0.54 13.45 22.08
N GLY A 455 -0.99 14.58 21.50
CA GLY A 455 -0.12 15.69 21.11
C GLY A 455 0.30 16.59 22.27
N ILE A 456 -0.57 16.80 23.28
CA ILE A 456 -0.35 17.80 24.34
C ILE A 456 0.99 17.59 25.04
N LEU A 457 1.25 16.44 25.63
CA LEU A 457 2.47 16.19 26.38
C LEU A 457 3.75 16.32 25.54
N PRO A 458 3.89 15.67 24.37
CA PRO A 458 5.10 15.79 23.55
C PRO A 458 5.33 17.22 23.04
N ILE A 459 4.27 17.97 22.72
CA ILE A 459 4.38 19.36 22.28
C ILE A 459 4.88 20.24 23.44
N ILE A 460 4.31 20.12 24.64
CA ILE A 460 4.78 20.86 25.81
C ILE A 460 6.26 20.56 26.07
N VAL A 461 6.64 19.29 26.09
CA VAL A 461 8.03 18.87 26.31
C VAL A 461 8.97 19.45 25.26
N SER A 462 8.54 19.52 23.99
CA SER A 462 9.36 20.06 22.89
C SER A 462 9.74 21.54 23.06
N PHE A 463 8.94 22.33 23.79
CA PHE A 463 9.26 23.74 24.08
C PHE A 463 10.34 23.90 25.15
N TYR A 464 10.51 22.94 26.06
CA TYR A 464 11.46 23.03 27.17
C TYR A 464 12.81 22.35 26.87
N ILE A 465 12.88 21.49 25.87
CA ILE A 465 14.06 20.69 25.58
C ILE A 465 14.77 21.20 24.31
N LYS A 466 16.07 21.52 24.43
CA LYS A 466 16.91 21.90 23.28
C LYS A 466 17.06 20.72 22.31
N CYS A 467 17.09 21.01 21.01
CA CYS A 467 17.25 20.00 19.95
C CYS A 467 18.68 19.44 19.92
N THR A 468 18.95 18.42 20.74
CA THR A 468 20.13 17.55 20.66
C THR A 468 19.72 16.15 20.30
N PHE A 469 20.64 15.31 19.79
CA PHE A 469 20.33 13.95 19.39
C PHE A 469 19.72 13.10 20.51
N ILE A 470 20.24 13.22 21.73
CA ILE A 470 19.72 12.53 22.91
C ILE A 470 18.31 13.00 23.25
N ASN A 471 18.08 14.29 23.26
CA ASN A 471 16.79 14.89 23.55
C ASN A 471 15.73 14.54 22.48
N PHE A 472 16.15 14.45 21.22
CA PHE A 472 15.30 13.95 20.15
C PHE A 472 14.83 12.51 20.40
N ILE A 473 15.74 11.59 20.79
CA ILE A 473 15.38 10.21 21.13
C ILE A 473 14.42 10.18 22.32
N ILE A 474 14.69 10.97 23.37
CA ILE A 474 13.82 11.07 24.55
C ILE A 474 12.42 11.56 24.14
N LEU A 475 12.33 12.60 23.31
CA LEU A 475 11.06 13.15 22.86
C LEU A 475 10.27 12.15 22.00
N CYS A 476 10.96 11.43 21.10
CA CYS A 476 10.36 10.33 20.35
C CYS A 476 9.81 9.24 21.28
N PHE A 477 10.57 8.85 22.29
CA PHE A 477 10.15 7.85 23.27
C PHE A 477 8.94 8.32 24.08
N ILE A 478 8.96 9.56 24.59
CA ILE A 478 7.82 10.17 25.30
C ILE A 478 6.59 10.21 24.41
N SER A 479 6.74 10.63 23.15
CA SER A 479 5.64 10.68 22.19
C SER A 479 5.04 9.29 21.93
N LEU A 480 5.86 8.27 21.70
CA LEU A 480 5.41 6.89 21.49
C LEU A 480 4.70 6.31 22.71
N VAL A 481 5.26 6.50 23.90
CA VAL A 481 4.68 5.99 25.15
C VAL A 481 3.35 6.70 25.46
N ASN A 482 3.34 8.03 25.43
CA ASN A 482 2.12 8.81 25.67
C ASN A 482 1.00 8.45 24.68
N THR A 483 1.31 8.42 23.38
CA THR A 483 0.34 8.03 22.35
C THR A 483 -0.18 6.61 22.56
N SER A 484 0.69 5.67 22.91
CA SER A 484 0.28 4.28 23.20
C SER A 484 -0.66 4.20 24.42
N ILE A 485 -0.37 4.95 25.48
CA ILE A 485 -1.22 5.04 26.68
C ILE A 485 -2.58 5.64 26.33
N VAL A 486 -2.62 6.76 25.62
CA VAL A 486 -3.86 7.43 25.22
C VAL A 486 -4.70 6.52 24.31
N ILE A 487 -4.09 5.86 23.33
CA ILE A 487 -4.77 4.89 22.46
C ILE A 487 -5.36 3.76 23.30
N PHE A 488 -4.61 3.20 24.25
CA PHE A 488 -5.06 2.09 25.07
C PHE A 488 -6.24 2.48 25.97
N TYR A 489 -6.17 3.61 26.67
CA TYR A 489 -7.21 4.00 27.63
C TYR A 489 -8.42 4.69 26.99
N ILE A 490 -8.24 5.46 25.92
CA ILE A 490 -9.30 6.28 25.30
C ILE A 490 -9.68 5.73 23.92
N GLY A 491 -8.70 5.39 23.11
CA GLY A 491 -8.90 4.90 21.73
C GLY A 491 -9.55 3.52 21.66
N CYS A 492 -9.15 2.60 22.56
CA CYS A 492 -9.63 1.23 22.57
C CYS A 492 -10.92 1.03 23.38
N ASN A 493 -11.82 0.19 22.87
CA ASN A 493 -13.02 -0.25 23.56
C ASN A 493 -12.69 -1.22 24.71
N LYS A 494 -13.61 -1.42 25.68
CA LYS A 494 -13.43 -2.36 26.79
C LYS A 494 -13.03 -3.78 26.34
N LYS A 495 -13.59 -4.27 25.23
CA LYS A 495 -13.25 -5.59 24.66
C LYS A 495 -11.85 -5.62 24.06
N GLU A 496 -11.46 -4.58 23.32
CA GLU A 496 -10.13 -4.43 22.73
C GLU A 496 -9.06 -4.34 23.83
N ARG A 497 -9.29 -3.56 24.87
CA ARG A 497 -8.41 -3.47 26.06
C ARG A 497 -8.23 -4.84 26.74
N TYR A 498 -9.33 -5.57 26.96
CA TYR A 498 -9.26 -6.90 27.55
C TYR A 498 -8.42 -7.86 26.71
N LEU A 499 -8.59 -7.85 25.38
CA LEU A 499 -7.79 -8.68 24.46
C LEU A 499 -6.31 -8.35 24.50
N ILE A 500 -5.97 -7.06 24.52
CA ILE A 500 -4.58 -6.59 24.63
C ILE A 500 -3.99 -7.00 25.98
N SER A 501 -4.67 -6.71 27.08
CA SER A 501 -4.21 -7.03 28.45
C SER A 501 -4.05 -8.55 28.66
N SER A 502 -4.98 -9.37 28.17
CA SER A 502 -4.91 -10.82 28.29
C SER A 502 -3.72 -11.42 27.51
N LYS A 503 -3.40 -10.85 26.34
CA LYS A 503 -2.21 -11.26 25.56
C LYS A 503 -0.92 -10.86 26.25
N ILE A 504 -0.83 -9.64 26.79
CA ILE A 504 0.34 -9.17 27.53
C ILE A 504 0.56 -10.07 28.76
N LYS A 505 -0.49 -10.36 29.54
CA LYS A 505 -0.40 -11.28 30.66
C LYS A 505 0.05 -12.68 30.25
N LYS A 506 -0.40 -13.19 29.10
CA LYS A 506 0.01 -14.50 28.61
C LYS A 506 1.48 -14.55 28.21
N ILE A 507 1.99 -13.51 27.55
CA ILE A 507 3.40 -13.39 27.18
C ILE A 507 4.29 -13.33 28.44
N TYR A 508 3.86 -12.55 29.44
CA TYR A 508 4.56 -12.45 30.74
C TYR A 508 4.62 -13.80 31.44
N LYS A 509 3.48 -14.52 31.51
CA LYS A 509 3.40 -15.83 32.16
C LYS A 509 4.24 -16.90 31.47
N THR A 510 4.32 -16.87 30.13
CA THR A 510 5.15 -17.80 29.35
C THR A 510 6.65 -17.52 29.57
N ARG A 511 7.07 -16.24 29.61
CA ARG A 511 8.45 -15.86 29.89
C ARG A 511 8.89 -16.17 31.34
N PHE A 512 7.99 -15.98 32.30
CA PHE A 512 8.27 -16.31 33.71
C PHE A 512 8.43 -17.80 33.93
N ASN A 513 7.57 -18.63 33.28
CA ASN A 513 7.69 -20.08 33.37
C ASN A 513 8.94 -20.65 32.68
N THR A 514 9.38 -20.05 31.56
CA THR A 514 10.66 -20.44 30.90
C THR A 514 11.88 -20.06 31.74
N ASN A 515 11.87 -18.92 32.44
CA ASN A 515 12.97 -18.53 33.33
C ASN A 515 13.03 -19.38 34.62
N ILE A 516 11.89 -19.85 35.11
CA ILE A 516 11.84 -20.76 36.27
C ILE A 516 12.36 -22.15 35.86
N CYS A 517 12.02 -22.66 34.66
CA CYS A 517 12.60 -23.91 34.14
C CYS A 517 14.11 -23.84 33.94
N LEU A 518 14.65 -22.70 33.50
CA LEU A 518 16.10 -22.53 33.31
C LEU A 518 16.88 -22.41 34.65
N LEU A 519 16.22 -21.99 35.73
CA LEU A 519 16.81 -21.96 37.07
C LEU A 519 16.84 -23.34 37.76
N TYR A 520 16.00 -24.27 37.33
CA TYR A 520 15.96 -25.65 37.87
C TYR A 520 16.76 -26.68 37.06
N THR A 521 17.43 -26.28 35.96
CA THR A 521 18.26 -27.16 35.11
C THR A 521 19.74 -26.80 35.15
N SER A 522 20.25 -26.20 36.23
CA SER A 522 21.71 -26.19 36.46
C SER A 522 22.11 -27.53 37.12
N PRO A 523 22.93 -28.35 36.53
CA PRO A 523 23.43 -29.56 37.14
C PRO A 523 24.39 -29.19 38.29
N SER A 524 24.12 -29.76 39.47
CA SER A 524 25.07 -29.85 40.57
C SER A 524 26.24 -30.75 40.22
#